data_78a18042c94a354fc05ed3c919f0f51e
#
_entry.id   78a18042c94a354fc05ed3c919f0f51e
#
_cell.length_a   1.000
_cell.length_b   1.000
_cell.length_c   1.000
_cell.angle_alpha   90.00
_cell.angle_beta   90.00
_cell.angle_gamma   90.00
#
_symmetry.space_group_name_H-M   'P 1'
#
loop_
_entity.id
_entity.type
_entity.pdbx_description
1 polymer ?
#
loop_
_entity_poly.entity_id
_entity_poly.type
_entity_poly.pdbx_seq_one_letter_code
_entity_poly.pdbx_strand_id
1 'polypeptide(L)'
;VEIIEKYRETVHSPSVAMPLPSVVKLDRFIHVRESSIVLSRRNILKRDRHQCQYCERRSVPMTLDHIIPKERNGPDSWENLVCCCHTCNRAKGNRTPEQAGMKLMRRPKKPTRIHYIRQFVKREQSSWRPYLYMEPMRIGALA
;
A
#
# COMPACT_ATOMS: atom_id res chain seq x y z
N VAL A 1 20.71 -15.53 -14.48
CA VAL A 1 19.47 -15.32 -13.68
C VAL A 1 19.03 -16.64 -13.11
N GLU A 2 18.95 -16.75 -11.80
CA GLU A 2 18.50 -17.93 -11.07
C GLU A 2 17.03 -17.78 -10.68
N ILE A 3 16.19 -18.80 -10.93
CA ILE A 3 14.80 -18.81 -10.47
C ILE A 3 14.78 -19.37 -9.05
N ILE A 4 14.39 -18.54 -8.09
CA ILE A 4 14.31 -18.93 -6.68
C ILE A 4 12.93 -19.50 -6.34
N GLU A 5 11.86 -18.83 -6.81
CA GLU A 5 10.48 -19.24 -6.58
C GLU A 5 9.71 -19.28 -7.89
N LYS A 6 8.72 -20.16 -7.98
CA LYS A 6 7.88 -20.36 -9.17
C LYS A 6 6.41 -20.29 -8.80
N TYR A 7 5.59 -19.81 -9.71
CA TYR A 7 4.15 -20.05 -9.65
C TYR A 7 3.84 -21.53 -9.97
N ARG A 8 2.65 -21.98 -9.69
CA ARG A 8 2.18 -23.32 -10.09
C ARG A 8 1.93 -23.41 -11.59
N GLU A 9 1.80 -22.29 -12.24
CA GLU A 9 1.47 -22.17 -13.66
C GLU A 9 2.73 -22.30 -14.53
N THR A 10 2.57 -22.92 -15.70
CA THR A 10 3.61 -23.05 -16.70
C THR A 10 3.20 -22.27 -17.94
N VAL A 11 4.11 -21.49 -18.48
CA VAL A 11 3.92 -20.77 -19.74
C VAL A 11 4.40 -21.65 -20.86
N HIS A 12 3.58 -21.79 -21.90
CA HIS A 12 3.86 -22.60 -23.05
C HIS A 12 4.07 -21.73 -24.30
N SER A 13 5.10 -22.07 -25.08
CA SER A 13 5.26 -21.65 -26.45
C SER A 13 5.19 -22.91 -27.36
N PRO A 14 5.13 -22.77 -28.68
CA PRO A 14 5.05 -23.96 -29.57
C PRO A 14 6.16 -25.01 -29.34
N SER A 15 7.32 -24.60 -28.85
CA SER A 15 8.50 -25.47 -28.71
C SER A 15 9.06 -25.55 -27.28
N VAL A 16 8.57 -24.73 -26.34
CA VAL A 16 9.12 -24.65 -24.96
C VAL A 16 8.02 -24.52 -23.95
N ALA A 17 8.08 -25.29 -22.86
CA ALA A 17 7.31 -25.11 -21.65
C ALA A 17 8.25 -24.63 -20.55
N MET A 18 7.90 -23.48 -19.91
CA MET A 18 8.72 -22.88 -18.87
C MET A 18 7.85 -22.56 -17.64
N PRO A 19 8.29 -22.93 -16.43
CA PRO A 19 7.59 -22.54 -15.22
C PRO A 19 7.63 -21.01 -15.07
N LEU A 20 6.49 -20.41 -14.76
CA LEU A 20 6.41 -18.95 -14.56
C LEU A 20 7.19 -18.56 -13.29
N PRO A 21 8.28 -17.79 -13.39
CA PRO A 21 9.06 -17.40 -12.21
C PRO A 21 8.30 -16.37 -11.39
N SER A 22 8.30 -16.51 -10.08
CA SER A 22 7.72 -15.54 -9.14
C SER A 22 8.77 -14.73 -8.39
N VAL A 23 9.94 -15.34 -8.14
CA VAL A 23 11.12 -14.67 -7.58
C VAL A 23 12.35 -15.12 -8.37
N VAL A 24 13.12 -14.16 -8.82
CA VAL A 24 14.38 -14.39 -9.53
C VAL A 24 15.53 -13.67 -8.84
N LYS A 25 16.68 -14.30 -8.82
CA LYS A 25 17.93 -13.68 -8.38
C LYS A 25 18.75 -13.32 -9.64
N LEU A 26 19.23 -12.11 -9.66
CA LEU A 26 20.09 -11.62 -10.73
C LEU A 26 21.55 -11.92 -10.38
N ASP A 27 22.33 -12.34 -11.36
CA ASP A 27 23.76 -12.65 -11.17
C ASP A 27 24.62 -11.39 -10.95
N ARG A 28 24.08 -10.24 -11.32
CA ARG A 28 24.71 -8.94 -11.12
C ARG A 28 23.74 -7.93 -10.54
N PHE A 29 24.28 -6.99 -9.77
CA PHE A 29 23.48 -5.88 -9.25
C PHE A 29 23.00 -4.99 -10.40
N ILE A 30 21.71 -4.73 -10.45
CA ILE A 30 21.10 -3.76 -11.38
C ILE A 30 20.59 -2.59 -10.57
N HIS A 31 21.15 -1.41 -10.82
CA HIS A 31 20.63 -0.18 -10.23
C HIS A 31 19.27 0.17 -10.87
N VAL A 32 18.21 -0.13 -10.17
CA VAL A 32 16.85 0.26 -10.59
C VAL A 32 16.61 1.69 -10.12
N ARG A 33 16.41 2.63 -11.06
CA ARG A 33 15.98 3.97 -10.71
C ARG A 33 14.74 3.90 -9.83
N GLU A 34 14.77 4.56 -8.68
CA GLU A 34 13.60 4.66 -7.80
C GLU A 34 12.47 5.36 -8.55
N SER A 35 11.59 4.58 -9.16
CA SER A 35 10.32 5.11 -9.62
C SER A 35 9.49 5.44 -8.38
N SER A 36 9.38 6.72 -8.06
CA SER A 36 8.54 7.17 -6.96
C SER A 36 7.08 6.81 -7.25
N ILE A 37 6.39 6.30 -6.25
CA ILE A 37 4.95 6.04 -6.36
C ILE A 37 4.25 7.37 -6.60
N VAL A 38 3.51 7.45 -7.71
CA VAL A 38 2.80 8.68 -8.10
C VAL A 38 1.71 8.99 -7.07
N LEU A 39 1.64 10.24 -6.63
CA LEU A 39 0.56 10.73 -5.79
C LEU A 39 -0.74 10.69 -6.59
N SER A 40 -1.67 9.85 -6.18
CA SER A 40 -2.98 9.72 -6.82
C SER A 40 -4.02 9.28 -5.81
N ARG A 41 -5.30 9.59 -6.09
CA ARG A 41 -6.43 9.12 -5.27
C ARG A 41 -6.35 7.60 -5.01
N ARG A 42 -6.14 6.82 -6.06
CA ARG A 42 -6.04 5.35 -5.97
C ARG A 42 -4.93 4.91 -5.02
N ASN A 43 -3.78 5.55 -5.08
CA ASN A 43 -2.61 5.18 -4.29
C ASN A 43 -2.73 5.62 -2.83
N ILE A 44 -3.40 6.75 -2.54
CA ILE A 44 -3.71 7.17 -1.18
C ILE A 44 -4.71 6.21 -0.54
N LEU A 45 -5.81 5.89 -1.23
CA LEU A 45 -6.80 4.92 -0.74
C LEU A 45 -6.15 3.56 -0.43
N LYS A 46 -5.25 3.08 -1.31
CA LYS A 46 -4.49 1.85 -1.08
C LYS A 46 -3.55 1.97 0.11
N ARG A 47 -2.76 3.05 0.23
CA ARG A 47 -1.87 3.30 1.37
C ARG A 47 -2.62 3.19 2.69
N ASP A 48 -3.82 3.75 2.75
CA ASP A 48 -4.66 3.79 3.94
C ASP A 48 -5.59 2.57 4.05
N ARG A 49 -5.39 1.55 3.18
CA ARG A 49 -6.15 0.27 3.17
C ARG A 49 -7.66 0.47 3.05
N HIS A 50 -8.11 1.48 2.30
CA HIS A 50 -9.52 1.85 2.18
C HIS A 50 -10.20 2.02 3.55
N GLN A 51 -9.50 2.58 4.53
CA GLN A 51 -9.98 2.81 5.89
C GLN A 51 -9.98 4.31 6.19
N CYS A 52 -11.07 4.80 6.76
CA CYS A 52 -11.14 6.18 7.22
C CYS A 52 -10.09 6.45 8.30
N GLN A 53 -9.23 7.43 8.09
CA GLN A 53 -8.15 7.77 9.02
C GLN A 53 -8.60 8.55 10.25
N TYR A 54 -9.91 8.86 10.35
CA TYR A 54 -10.51 9.54 11.51
C TYR A 54 -11.37 8.61 12.37
N CYS A 55 -12.25 7.80 11.77
CA CYS A 55 -13.20 6.95 12.50
C CYS A 55 -13.00 5.44 12.26
N GLU A 56 -11.97 5.05 11.55
CA GLU A 56 -11.58 3.65 11.28
C GLU A 56 -12.55 2.81 10.45
N ARG A 57 -13.70 3.32 10.05
CA ARG A 57 -14.66 2.59 9.20
C ARG A 57 -14.01 2.18 7.87
N ARG A 58 -14.42 1.01 7.36
CA ARG A 58 -13.91 0.45 6.09
C ARG A 58 -15.00 0.24 5.04
N SER A 59 -16.16 -0.20 5.46
CA SER A 59 -17.25 -0.61 4.56
C SER A 59 -18.20 0.53 4.20
N VAL A 60 -17.65 1.72 3.92
CA VAL A 60 -18.40 2.92 3.52
C VAL A 60 -17.68 3.62 2.36
N PRO A 61 -18.40 4.40 1.56
CA PRO A 61 -17.76 5.17 0.49
C PRO A 61 -16.67 6.09 1.03
N MET A 62 -15.50 6.01 0.39
CA MET A 62 -14.31 6.76 0.79
C MET A 62 -14.03 7.91 -0.16
N THR A 63 -13.53 8.99 0.41
CA THR A 63 -13.01 10.16 -0.29
C THR A 63 -11.60 10.48 0.19
N LEU A 64 -11.00 11.52 -0.37
CA LEU A 64 -9.76 12.10 0.14
C LEU A 64 -10.06 13.38 0.91
N ASP A 65 -9.28 13.61 1.93
CA ASP A 65 -9.30 14.85 2.71
C ASP A 65 -7.90 15.41 2.84
N HIS A 66 -7.80 16.73 2.84
CA HIS A 66 -6.59 17.46 3.18
C HIS A 66 -6.55 17.71 4.68
N ILE A 67 -5.53 17.19 5.37
CA ILE A 67 -5.32 17.40 6.81
C ILE A 67 -5.30 18.90 7.10
N ILE A 68 -4.41 19.63 6.42
CA ILE A 68 -4.43 21.09 6.33
C ILE A 68 -5.25 21.46 5.10
N PRO A 69 -6.38 22.15 5.22
CA PRO A 69 -7.22 22.49 4.09
C PRO A 69 -6.49 23.29 2.99
N LYS A 70 -6.89 23.12 1.74
CA LYS A 70 -6.34 23.89 0.61
C LYS A 70 -6.45 25.41 0.81
N GLU A 71 -7.55 25.88 1.35
CA GLU A 71 -7.77 27.30 1.67
C GLU A 71 -6.78 27.85 2.71
N ARG A 72 -6.08 26.96 3.41
CA ARG A 72 -5.00 27.29 4.35
C ARG A 72 -3.63 26.89 3.80
N ASN A 73 -3.49 26.90 2.49
CA ASN A 73 -2.26 26.51 1.77
C ASN A 73 -1.82 25.05 2.04
N GLY A 74 -2.75 24.15 2.35
CA GLY A 74 -2.46 22.72 2.49
C GLY A 74 -2.03 22.11 1.14
N PRO A 75 -0.82 21.54 1.04
CA PRO A 75 -0.29 21.02 -0.22
C PRO A 75 -0.96 19.71 -0.63
N ASP A 76 -0.98 19.43 -1.94
CA ASP A 76 -1.25 18.09 -2.47
C ASP A 76 0.01 17.23 -2.26
N SER A 77 0.13 16.60 -1.10
CA SER A 77 1.27 15.77 -0.74
C SER A 77 0.85 14.48 -0.03
N TRP A 78 1.77 13.52 0.02
CA TRP A 78 1.56 12.26 0.74
C TRP A 78 1.31 12.47 2.24
N GLU A 79 1.88 13.51 2.81
CA GLU A 79 1.83 13.85 4.22
C GLU A 79 0.55 14.62 4.58
N ASN A 80 -0.10 15.25 3.59
CA ASN A 80 -1.29 16.08 3.81
C ASN A 80 -2.59 15.46 3.31
N LEU A 81 -2.56 14.39 2.50
CA LEU A 81 -3.74 13.73 1.97
C LEU A 81 -4.00 12.40 2.69
N VAL A 82 -5.25 12.17 3.10
CA VAL A 82 -5.68 10.95 3.79
C VAL A 82 -6.99 10.41 3.22
N CYS A 83 -7.18 9.09 3.37
CA CYS A 83 -8.45 8.42 3.12
C CYS A 83 -9.42 8.74 4.26
N CYS A 84 -10.62 9.22 3.95
CA CYS A 84 -11.67 9.42 4.93
C CYS A 84 -13.05 9.07 4.38
N CYS A 85 -14.01 8.79 5.26
CA CYS A 85 -15.42 8.66 4.86
C CYS A 85 -16.06 10.05 4.67
N HIS A 86 -17.11 10.10 3.87
CA HIS A 86 -17.82 11.35 3.60
C HIS A 86 -18.34 12.04 4.88
N THR A 87 -18.78 11.26 5.89
CA THR A 87 -19.25 11.79 7.17
C THR A 87 -18.15 12.56 7.91
N CYS A 88 -16.97 11.93 8.05
CA CYS A 88 -15.83 12.57 8.71
C CYS A 88 -15.31 13.77 7.91
N ASN A 89 -15.26 13.66 6.58
CA ASN A 89 -14.84 14.76 5.72
C ASN A 89 -15.74 15.98 5.89
N ARG A 90 -17.06 15.75 5.89
CA ARG A 90 -18.05 16.83 6.11
C ARG A 90 -17.95 17.43 7.52
N ALA A 91 -17.81 16.58 8.54
CA ALA A 91 -17.66 17.02 9.93
C ALA A 91 -16.40 17.86 10.16
N LYS A 92 -15.29 17.50 9.49
CA LYS A 92 -14.04 18.27 9.55
C LYS A 92 -14.19 19.62 8.83
N GLY A 93 -14.76 19.62 7.64
CA GLY A 93 -14.89 20.83 6.81
C GLY A 93 -13.54 21.49 6.58
N ASN A 94 -13.54 22.83 6.60
CA ASN A 94 -12.37 23.65 6.34
C ASN A 94 -11.48 23.91 7.57
N ARG A 95 -11.45 22.95 8.51
CA ARG A 95 -10.68 22.99 9.75
C ARG A 95 -9.57 21.96 9.73
N THR A 96 -8.53 22.15 10.55
CA THR A 96 -7.59 21.06 10.83
C THR A 96 -8.25 19.99 11.71
N PRO A 97 -7.73 18.76 11.77
CA PRO A 97 -8.29 17.73 12.64
C PRO A 97 -8.42 18.20 14.10
N GLU A 98 -7.40 18.88 14.62
CA GLU A 98 -7.37 19.39 15.99
C GLU A 98 -8.50 20.41 16.22
N GLN A 99 -8.70 21.33 15.27
CA GLN A 99 -9.78 22.33 15.34
C GLN A 99 -11.18 21.71 15.22
N ALA A 100 -11.26 20.53 14.58
CA ALA A 100 -12.51 19.78 14.45
C ALA A 100 -12.73 18.80 15.60
N GLY A 101 -11.83 18.75 16.59
CA GLY A 101 -11.86 17.76 17.67
C GLY A 101 -11.63 16.33 17.19
N MET A 102 -10.95 16.15 16.06
CA MET A 102 -10.73 14.87 15.41
C MET A 102 -9.26 14.46 15.54
N LYS A 103 -9.01 13.17 15.66
CA LYS A 103 -7.66 12.59 15.73
C LYS A 103 -7.39 11.70 14.54
N LEU A 104 -6.20 11.82 13.95
CA LEU A 104 -5.72 10.88 12.93
C LEU A 104 -5.27 9.59 13.58
N MET A 105 -5.68 8.44 13.01
CA MET A 105 -5.18 7.12 13.41
C MET A 105 -3.65 7.03 13.35
N ARG A 106 -3.11 7.58 12.29
CA ARG A 106 -1.66 7.59 12.06
C ARG A 106 -1.26 8.79 11.21
N ARG A 107 -0.04 9.26 11.42
CA ARG A 107 0.52 10.33 10.59
C ARG A 107 0.83 9.78 9.20
N PRO A 108 0.26 10.34 8.12
CA PRO A 108 0.50 9.85 6.78
C PRO A 108 1.95 10.12 6.34
N LYS A 109 2.52 9.17 5.60
CA LYS A 109 3.86 9.27 5.03
C LYS A 109 3.84 8.80 3.59
N LYS A 110 4.81 9.25 2.80
CA LYS A 110 5.05 8.71 1.45
C LYS A 110 5.37 7.21 1.57
N PRO A 111 4.64 6.33 0.87
CA PRO A 111 4.92 4.90 0.92
C PRO A 111 6.20 4.57 0.17
N THR A 112 7.00 3.66 0.70
CA THR A 112 8.12 3.06 -0.03
C THR A 112 7.59 2.05 -1.04
N ARG A 113 8.36 1.74 -2.09
CA ARG A 113 8.01 0.73 -3.08
C ARG A 113 7.74 -0.64 -2.44
N ILE A 114 8.58 -1.05 -1.50
CA ILE A 114 8.42 -2.31 -0.76
C ILE A 114 7.11 -2.29 0.04
N HIS A 115 6.82 -1.22 0.77
CA HIS A 115 5.58 -1.08 1.52
C HIS A 115 4.35 -1.17 0.60
N TYR A 116 4.44 -0.59 -0.60
CA TYR A 116 3.37 -0.65 -1.58
C TYR A 116 3.18 -2.07 -2.12
N ILE A 117 4.26 -2.79 -2.45
CA ILE A 117 4.21 -4.19 -2.94
C ILE A 117 3.64 -5.12 -1.86
N ARG A 118 4.04 -4.95 -0.60
CA ARG A 118 3.54 -5.76 0.53
C ARG A 118 2.02 -5.83 0.64
N GLN A 119 1.32 -4.80 0.20
CA GLN A 119 -0.15 -4.75 0.25
C GLN A 119 -0.81 -5.71 -0.76
N PHE A 120 -0.08 -6.15 -1.78
CA PHE A 120 -0.58 -7.05 -2.81
C PHE A 120 -0.20 -8.52 -2.57
N VAL A 121 0.64 -8.80 -1.58
CA VAL A 121 1.04 -10.18 -1.27
C VAL A 121 -0.15 -10.93 -0.67
N LYS A 122 -0.68 -11.87 -1.44
CA LYS A 122 -1.76 -12.76 -1.01
C LYS A 122 -1.22 -13.88 -0.11
N ARG A 123 -2.11 -14.62 0.55
CA ARG A 123 -1.74 -15.80 1.37
C ARG A 123 -1.01 -16.86 0.55
N GLU A 124 -1.43 -17.06 -0.70
CA GLU A 124 -0.84 -18.01 -1.65
C GLU A 124 0.62 -17.68 -2.03
N GLN A 125 1.04 -16.44 -1.79
CA GLN A 125 2.38 -15.92 -2.07
C GLN A 125 3.20 -15.76 -0.78
N SER A 126 2.95 -16.62 0.19
CA SER A 126 3.65 -16.58 1.50
C SER A 126 5.18 -16.71 1.36
N SER A 127 5.66 -17.43 0.35
CA SER A 127 7.08 -17.55 0.02
C SER A 127 7.78 -16.23 -0.33
N TRP A 128 7.04 -15.20 -0.73
CA TRP A 128 7.61 -13.89 -1.03
C TRP A 128 7.96 -13.06 0.21
N ARG A 129 7.41 -13.44 1.38
CA ARG A 129 7.54 -12.67 2.62
C ARG A 129 9.00 -12.37 3.01
N PRO A 130 9.94 -13.33 2.97
CA PRO A 130 11.35 -13.06 3.28
C PRO A 130 11.97 -12.01 2.36
N TYR A 131 11.67 -12.05 1.07
CA TYR A 131 12.22 -11.13 0.06
C TYR A 131 11.65 -9.72 0.16
N LEU A 132 10.53 -9.55 0.86
CA LEU A 132 9.89 -8.26 1.11
C LEU A 132 10.10 -7.77 2.54
N TYR A 133 11.03 -8.37 3.30
CA TYR A 133 11.26 -8.04 4.72
C TYR A 133 9.97 -8.08 5.55
N MET A 134 9.09 -9.02 5.26
CA MET A 134 7.90 -9.29 6.06
C MET A 134 8.24 -10.38 7.07
N GLU A 135 7.83 -10.21 8.32
CA GLU A 135 8.00 -11.26 9.32
C GLU A 135 7.35 -12.57 8.86
N PRO A 136 7.98 -13.73 9.13
CA PRO A 136 7.37 -15.01 8.85
C PRO A 136 6.01 -15.08 9.53
N MET A 137 5.00 -15.63 8.84
CA MET A 137 3.72 -15.90 9.48
C MET A 137 4.01 -16.84 10.66
N ARG A 138 3.69 -16.41 11.88
CA ARG A 138 3.59 -17.34 13.00
C ARG A 138 2.50 -18.33 12.62
N ILE A 139 2.88 -19.53 12.24
CA ILE A 139 1.94 -20.65 12.15
C ILE A 139 1.49 -20.82 13.59
N GLY A 140 0.24 -20.42 13.85
CA GLY A 140 -0.35 -20.60 15.18
C GLY A 140 -0.17 -22.05 15.55
N ALA A 141 0.43 -22.31 16.70
CA ALA A 141 0.42 -23.62 17.29
C ALA A 141 -1.05 -24.05 17.40
N LEU A 142 -1.46 -24.96 16.52
CA LEU A 142 -2.64 -25.76 16.74
C LEU A 142 -2.25 -26.72 17.86
N ALA A 143 -2.57 -26.33 19.10
CA ALA A 143 -2.69 -27.24 20.22
C ALA A 143 -4.12 -27.75 20.27
#